data_29b9bba94e65daba98478b1396a1e4c0
#
_entry.id   29b9bba94e65daba98478b1396a1e4c0
#
_cell.length_a   1.000
_cell.length_b   1.000
_cell.length_c   1.000
_cell.angle_alpha   90.00
_cell.angle_beta   90.00
_cell.angle_gamma   90.00
#
_symmetry.space_group_name_H-M   'P 1'
#
loop_
_entity.id
_entity.type
_entity.pdbx_description
1 polymer ?
#
loop_
_entity_poly.entity_id
_entity_poly.type
_entity_poly.pdbx_seq_one_letter_code
_entity_poly.pdbx_strand_id
1 'polypeptide(L)'
;AMIRTVWNDPERYKQYWEKYPGFYLTGDSARKDEDGYFWIIGRVDDVIKVSGYRLGTAEIESALVSHHSVAEAAAIGLPHELKGNAIYTYVILKSGVEKTPKLIEELRQHVSHEVGPIAKPEHIEFVDSLPKTRSGKIMRRVLKARALGQDPGNISTLEE
;
A
#
# COMPACT_ATOMS: atom_id res chain seq x y z
N ALA A 1 12.62 17.50 -11.63
CA ALA A 1 13.51 18.23 -10.74
C ALA A 1 13.77 17.41 -9.48
N MET A 2 15.02 17.28 -9.07
CA MET A 2 15.42 16.57 -7.86
C MET A 2 15.47 17.52 -6.67
N ILE A 3 15.22 16.99 -5.46
CA ILE A 3 15.29 17.78 -4.23
C ILE A 3 16.72 18.31 -4.01
N ARG A 4 16.84 19.51 -3.45
CA ARG A 4 18.12 20.12 -3.07
C ARG A 4 18.41 20.00 -1.58
N THR A 5 17.38 19.85 -0.77
CA THR A 5 17.47 19.68 0.67
C THR A 5 16.13 19.16 1.22
N VAL A 6 16.13 18.69 2.47
CA VAL A 6 14.94 18.44 3.27
C VAL A 6 14.96 19.46 4.42
N TRP A 7 13.85 20.16 4.64
CA TRP A 7 13.77 21.18 5.68
C TRP A 7 14.06 20.58 7.06
N ASN A 8 15.04 21.15 7.73
CA ASN A 8 15.47 20.78 9.08
C ASN A 8 15.79 19.28 9.28
N ASP A 9 16.12 18.55 8.18
CA ASP A 9 16.44 17.11 8.21
C ASP A 9 17.51 16.78 7.15
N PRO A 10 18.78 17.16 7.39
CA PRO A 10 19.88 16.88 6.47
C PRO A 10 20.20 15.40 6.34
N GLU A 11 19.96 14.61 7.39
CA GLU A 11 20.21 13.16 7.36
C GLU A 11 19.24 12.46 6.41
N ARG A 12 17.99 12.88 6.38
CA ARG A 12 17.01 12.38 5.41
C ARG A 12 17.41 12.73 3.97
N TYR A 13 17.98 13.95 3.75
CA TYR A 13 18.48 14.32 2.43
C TYR A 13 19.59 13.39 1.95
N LYS A 14 20.55 13.03 2.81
CA LYS A 14 21.65 12.11 2.50
C LYS A 14 21.15 10.75 2.03
N GLN A 15 20.08 10.21 2.61
CA GLN A 15 19.50 8.90 2.26
C GLN A 15 19.13 8.79 0.78
N TYR A 16 18.82 9.89 0.11
CA TYR A 16 18.49 9.91 -1.32
C TYR A 16 19.71 9.79 -2.25
N TRP A 17 20.93 10.01 -1.74
CA TRP A 17 22.14 10.07 -2.55
C TRP A 17 23.24 9.10 -2.14
N GLU A 18 23.30 8.74 -0.87
CA GLU A 18 24.39 7.92 -0.32
C GLU A 18 24.22 6.43 -0.59
N LYS A 19 22.98 5.95 -0.67
CA LYS A 19 22.70 4.52 -0.85
C LYS A 19 23.23 3.99 -2.19
N TYR A 20 23.16 4.79 -3.23
CA TYR A 20 23.68 4.49 -4.57
C TYR A 20 24.46 5.71 -5.08
N PRO A 21 25.79 5.77 -4.88
CA PRO A 21 26.59 6.91 -5.27
C PRO A 21 26.43 7.27 -6.75
N GLY A 22 26.14 8.56 -7.02
CA GLY A 22 25.89 9.06 -8.37
C GLY A 22 24.45 8.91 -8.88
N PHE A 23 23.56 8.27 -8.10
CA PHE A 23 22.14 8.09 -8.45
C PHE A 23 21.22 8.64 -7.38
N TYR A 24 20.15 9.28 -7.81
CA TYR A 24 19.08 9.73 -6.92
C TYR A 24 18.10 8.59 -6.63
N LEU A 25 17.91 8.24 -5.36
CA LEU A 25 16.95 7.24 -4.94
C LEU A 25 15.54 7.81 -4.90
N THR A 26 14.69 7.45 -5.87
CA THR A 26 13.28 7.86 -5.91
C THR A 26 12.44 7.15 -4.84
N GLY A 27 12.86 5.97 -4.43
CA GLY A 27 12.09 5.09 -3.55
C GLY A 27 11.00 4.31 -4.29
N ASP A 28 11.04 4.29 -5.61
CA ASP A 28 10.14 3.51 -6.44
C ASP A 28 10.79 2.18 -6.84
N SER A 29 9.98 1.15 -7.00
CA SER A 29 10.35 -0.15 -7.54
C SER A 29 9.89 -0.26 -8.98
N ALA A 30 10.76 -0.74 -9.85
CA ALA A 30 10.44 -0.94 -11.26
C ALA A 30 11.04 -2.26 -11.76
N ARG A 31 10.44 -2.83 -12.79
CA ARG A 31 10.98 -3.93 -13.59
C ARG A 31 11.32 -3.39 -14.98
N LYS A 32 12.47 -3.79 -15.50
CA LYS A 32 12.83 -3.58 -16.89
C LYS A 32 12.56 -4.88 -17.67
N ASP A 33 11.85 -4.79 -18.80
CA ASP A 33 11.63 -5.95 -19.69
C ASP A 33 12.76 -6.14 -20.70
N GLU A 34 12.62 -7.18 -21.55
CA GLU A 34 13.61 -7.55 -22.56
C GLU A 34 13.75 -6.48 -23.66
N ASP A 35 12.70 -5.74 -23.94
CA ASP A 35 12.68 -4.65 -24.92
C ASP A 35 13.23 -3.34 -24.34
N GLY A 36 13.51 -3.29 -23.04
CA GLY A 36 14.09 -2.16 -22.35
C GLY A 36 13.10 -1.19 -21.73
N TYR A 37 11.80 -1.48 -21.75
CA TYR A 37 10.77 -0.66 -21.09
C TYR A 37 10.78 -0.85 -19.58
N PHE A 38 10.46 0.22 -18.86
CA PHE A 38 10.36 0.21 -17.41
C PHE A 38 8.89 0.17 -16.97
N TRP A 39 8.57 -0.82 -16.17
CA TRP A 39 7.26 -1.02 -15.54
C TRP A 39 7.36 -0.62 -14.07
N ILE A 40 6.69 0.46 -13.70
CA ILE A 40 6.67 0.91 -12.29
C ILE A 40 5.73 0.00 -11.50
N ILE A 41 6.30 -0.69 -10.50
CA ILE A 41 5.56 -1.61 -9.63
C ILE A 41 4.93 -0.88 -8.45
N GLY A 42 5.57 0.19 -7.98
CA GLY A 42 5.11 0.99 -6.86
C GLY A 42 6.26 1.45 -5.97
N ARG A 43 5.94 1.88 -4.76
CA ARG A 43 6.93 2.30 -3.76
C ARG A 43 7.66 1.08 -3.17
N VAL A 44 8.94 1.22 -2.88
CA VAL A 44 9.74 0.18 -2.22
C VAL A 44 9.23 -0.10 -0.80
N ASP A 45 8.73 0.92 -0.13
CA ASP A 45 8.14 0.89 1.20
C ASP A 45 6.69 0.34 1.22
N ASP A 46 6.00 0.34 0.07
CA ASP A 46 4.64 -0.19 -0.11
C ASP A 46 4.62 -1.65 -0.60
N VAL A 47 5.77 -2.32 -0.66
CA VAL A 47 5.86 -3.75 -1.02
C VAL A 47 5.62 -4.62 0.20
N ILE A 48 4.64 -5.51 0.12
CA ILE A 48 4.33 -6.49 1.16
C ILE A 48 5.09 -7.79 0.85
N LYS A 49 5.85 -8.29 1.84
CA LYS A 49 6.56 -9.56 1.72
C LYS A 49 5.74 -10.66 2.40
N VAL A 50 5.12 -11.53 1.63
CA VAL A 50 4.30 -12.65 2.11
C VAL A 50 4.95 -13.96 1.68
N SER A 51 5.35 -14.80 2.62
CA SER A 51 5.94 -16.13 2.34
C SER A 51 7.05 -16.11 1.28
N GLY A 52 7.90 -15.07 1.30
CA GLY A 52 8.99 -14.89 0.34
C GLY A 52 8.62 -14.14 -0.95
N TYR A 53 7.33 -14.00 -1.27
CA TYR A 53 6.86 -13.22 -2.41
C TYR A 53 6.81 -11.72 -2.09
N ARG A 54 7.02 -10.90 -3.11
CA ARG A 54 6.91 -9.44 -3.04
C ARG A 54 5.68 -9.01 -3.81
N LEU A 55 4.68 -8.50 -3.11
CA LEU A 55 3.42 -8.03 -3.66
C LEU A 55 3.35 -6.52 -3.56
N GLY A 56 3.01 -5.84 -4.65
CA GLY A 56 2.72 -4.42 -4.64
C GLY A 56 1.35 -4.16 -4.00
N THR A 57 1.26 -3.17 -3.10
CA THR A 57 -0.06 -2.78 -2.56
C THR A 57 -1.01 -2.35 -3.65
N ALA A 58 -0.50 -1.67 -4.69
CA ALA A 58 -1.27 -1.19 -5.82
C ALA A 58 -1.97 -2.32 -6.62
N GLU A 59 -1.35 -3.50 -6.74
CA GLU A 59 -1.94 -4.64 -7.43
C GLU A 59 -3.17 -5.16 -6.67
N ILE A 60 -3.05 -5.28 -5.35
CA ILE A 60 -4.13 -5.73 -4.46
C ILE A 60 -5.26 -4.70 -4.43
N GLU A 61 -4.92 -3.42 -4.32
CA GLU A 61 -5.88 -2.31 -4.32
C GLU A 61 -6.62 -2.21 -5.65
N SER A 62 -5.92 -2.35 -6.78
CA SER A 62 -6.53 -2.38 -8.12
C SER A 62 -7.50 -3.55 -8.28
N ALA A 63 -7.11 -4.74 -7.82
CA ALA A 63 -8.00 -5.90 -7.82
C ALA A 63 -9.25 -5.65 -6.97
N LEU A 64 -9.13 -5.06 -5.78
CA LEU A 64 -10.30 -4.72 -4.96
C LEU A 64 -11.20 -3.68 -5.63
N VAL A 65 -10.61 -2.62 -6.22
CA VAL A 65 -11.37 -1.54 -6.88
C VAL A 65 -12.03 -2.02 -8.18
N SER A 66 -11.51 -3.05 -8.85
CA SER A 66 -12.16 -3.66 -10.04
C SER A 66 -13.48 -4.35 -9.69
N HIS A 67 -13.71 -4.70 -8.42
CA HIS A 67 -14.97 -5.26 -7.97
C HIS A 67 -16.08 -4.20 -7.95
N HIS A 68 -17.26 -4.55 -8.48
CA HIS A 68 -18.39 -3.63 -8.66
C HIS A 68 -18.87 -2.94 -7.37
N SER A 69 -18.68 -3.56 -6.21
CA SER A 69 -19.11 -3.06 -4.89
C SER A 69 -18.12 -2.09 -4.23
N VAL A 70 -16.88 -1.98 -4.74
CA VAL A 70 -15.81 -1.22 -4.11
C VAL A 70 -15.65 0.15 -4.73
N ALA A 71 -15.55 1.18 -3.91
CA ALA A 71 -15.24 2.55 -4.33
C ALA A 71 -13.74 2.85 -4.22
N GLU A 72 -13.15 2.53 -3.06
CA GLU A 72 -11.72 2.71 -2.81
C GLU A 72 -11.18 1.56 -1.93
N ALA A 73 -9.88 1.31 -2.03
CA ALA A 73 -9.23 0.33 -1.18
C ALA A 73 -7.80 0.77 -0.83
N ALA A 74 -7.32 0.32 0.32
CA ALA A 74 -5.94 0.45 0.75
C ALA A 74 -5.44 -0.88 1.29
N ALA A 75 -4.22 -1.28 0.92
CA ALA A 75 -3.59 -2.50 1.40
C ALA A 75 -2.34 -2.18 2.22
N ILE A 76 -2.15 -2.91 3.33
CA ILE A 76 -0.96 -2.85 4.17
C ILE A 76 -0.48 -4.25 4.53
N GLY A 77 0.82 -4.38 4.82
CA GLY A 77 1.38 -5.59 5.40
C GLY A 77 1.53 -5.43 6.91
N LEU A 78 0.93 -6.35 7.67
CA LEU A 78 1.15 -6.46 9.12
C LEU A 78 2.01 -7.68 9.43
N PRO A 79 2.86 -7.64 10.49
CA PRO A 79 3.69 -8.76 10.88
C PRO A 79 2.85 -10.03 11.12
N HIS A 80 3.33 -11.16 10.61
CA HIS A 80 2.72 -12.47 10.79
C HIS A 80 3.80 -13.51 11.06
N GLU A 81 3.63 -14.33 12.08
CA GLU A 81 4.64 -15.26 12.58
C GLU A 81 5.17 -16.23 11.52
N LEU A 82 4.31 -16.78 10.67
CA LEU A 82 4.68 -17.79 9.67
C LEU A 82 4.97 -17.21 8.28
N LYS A 83 4.28 -16.12 7.89
CA LYS A 83 4.31 -15.57 6.52
C LYS A 83 5.25 -14.37 6.38
N GLY A 84 5.84 -13.90 7.49
CA GLY A 84 6.54 -12.63 7.57
C GLY A 84 5.57 -11.44 7.63
N ASN A 85 4.66 -11.32 6.67
CA ASN A 85 3.52 -10.40 6.75
C ASN A 85 2.23 -11.09 6.30
N ALA A 86 1.11 -10.61 6.84
CA ALA A 86 -0.24 -10.84 6.35
C ALA A 86 -0.76 -9.58 5.64
N ILE A 87 -1.62 -9.78 4.65
CA ILE A 87 -2.23 -8.68 3.90
C ILE A 87 -3.50 -8.26 4.62
N TYR A 88 -3.55 -7.00 5.03
CA TYR A 88 -4.70 -6.34 5.62
C TYR A 88 -5.18 -5.26 4.67
N THR A 89 -6.49 -5.21 4.44
CA THR A 89 -7.09 -4.25 3.51
C THR A 89 -8.22 -3.48 4.16
N TYR A 90 -8.28 -2.19 3.84
CA TYR A 90 -9.34 -1.27 4.22
C TYR A 90 -10.11 -0.91 2.96
N VAL A 91 -11.42 -1.08 2.99
CA VAL A 91 -12.26 -0.96 1.80
C VAL A 91 -13.41 0.01 2.06
N ILE A 92 -13.56 1.00 1.18
CA ILE A 92 -14.73 1.84 1.11
C ILE A 92 -15.67 1.24 0.07
N LEU A 93 -16.89 0.93 0.48
CA LEU A 93 -17.93 0.41 -0.41
C LEU A 93 -18.62 1.55 -1.17
N LYS A 94 -19.16 1.24 -2.33
CA LYS A 94 -20.05 2.15 -3.05
C LYS A 94 -21.35 2.36 -2.26
N SER A 95 -22.00 3.49 -2.51
CA SER A 95 -23.27 3.82 -1.88
C SER A 95 -24.32 2.72 -2.14
N GLY A 96 -25.07 2.35 -1.08
CA GLY A 96 -26.12 1.34 -1.14
C GLY A 96 -25.63 -0.12 -1.05
N VAL A 97 -24.35 -0.36 -0.91
CA VAL A 97 -23.81 -1.72 -0.71
C VAL A 97 -23.77 -2.04 0.79
N GLU A 98 -24.35 -3.17 1.16
CA GLU A 98 -24.33 -3.63 2.56
C GLU A 98 -22.99 -4.26 2.97
N LYS A 99 -22.54 -3.93 4.19
CA LYS A 99 -21.35 -4.52 4.81
C LYS A 99 -21.68 -5.92 5.36
N THR A 100 -21.41 -6.97 4.59
CA THR A 100 -21.75 -8.35 4.99
C THR A 100 -20.51 -9.26 5.05
N PRO A 101 -20.50 -10.30 5.90
CA PRO A 101 -19.42 -11.30 5.90
C PRO A 101 -19.29 -12.04 4.56
N LYS A 102 -20.39 -12.22 3.84
CA LYS A 102 -20.39 -12.82 2.50
C LYS A 102 -19.59 -11.97 1.52
N LEU A 103 -19.77 -10.65 1.53
CA LEU A 103 -19.02 -9.73 0.67
C LEU A 103 -17.52 -9.73 1.00
N ILE A 104 -17.14 -9.88 2.27
CA ILE A 104 -15.72 -10.02 2.65
C ILE A 104 -15.11 -11.25 1.96
N GLU A 105 -15.76 -12.41 2.01
CA GLU A 105 -15.21 -13.61 1.36
C GLU A 105 -15.22 -13.50 -0.16
N GLU A 106 -16.24 -12.88 -0.74
CA GLU A 106 -16.32 -12.58 -2.17
C GLU A 106 -15.12 -11.72 -2.62
N LEU A 107 -14.82 -10.63 -1.92
CA LEU A 107 -13.68 -9.77 -2.20
C LEU A 107 -12.34 -10.48 -2.03
N ARG A 108 -12.22 -11.34 -1.00
CA ARG A 108 -11.02 -12.17 -0.80
C ARG A 108 -10.78 -13.12 -1.98
N GLN A 109 -11.84 -13.77 -2.47
CA GLN A 109 -11.75 -14.66 -3.63
C GLN A 109 -11.47 -13.88 -4.91
N HIS A 110 -12.07 -12.70 -5.07
CA HIS A 110 -11.82 -11.83 -6.21
C HIS A 110 -10.34 -11.45 -6.31
N VAL A 111 -9.71 -10.97 -5.21
CA VAL A 111 -8.27 -10.67 -5.20
C VAL A 111 -7.43 -11.92 -5.49
N SER A 112 -7.81 -13.08 -4.92
CA SER A 112 -7.13 -14.35 -5.18
C SER A 112 -7.19 -14.77 -6.66
N HIS A 113 -8.28 -14.46 -7.35
CA HIS A 113 -8.46 -14.74 -8.78
C HIS A 113 -7.65 -13.77 -9.65
N GLU A 114 -7.71 -12.47 -9.36
CA GLU A 114 -7.09 -11.42 -10.17
C GLU A 114 -5.55 -11.36 -10.04
N VAL A 115 -5.04 -11.54 -8.82
CA VAL A 115 -3.60 -11.38 -8.52
C VAL A 115 -2.93 -12.72 -8.22
N GLY A 116 -3.68 -13.65 -7.65
CA GLY A 116 -3.19 -14.97 -7.28
C GLY A 116 -3.43 -15.31 -5.79
N PRO A 117 -3.40 -16.61 -5.44
CA PRO A 117 -3.74 -17.09 -4.09
C PRO A 117 -2.88 -16.49 -2.96
N ILE A 118 -1.62 -16.17 -3.27
CA ILE A 118 -0.69 -15.58 -2.30
C ILE A 118 -1.06 -14.14 -1.91
N ALA A 119 -1.81 -13.44 -2.78
CA ALA A 119 -2.27 -12.08 -2.56
C ALA A 119 -3.62 -12.01 -1.83
N LYS A 120 -4.24 -13.16 -1.53
CA LYS A 120 -5.53 -13.22 -0.82
C LYS A 120 -5.42 -12.48 0.51
N PRO A 121 -6.22 -11.41 0.75
CA PRO A 121 -6.20 -10.68 2.01
C PRO A 121 -6.58 -11.58 3.18
N GLU A 122 -5.85 -11.49 4.27
CA GLU A 122 -6.18 -12.19 5.51
C GLU A 122 -7.30 -11.48 6.25
N HIS A 123 -7.30 -10.15 6.16
CA HIS A 123 -8.31 -9.31 6.79
C HIS A 123 -8.80 -8.24 5.82
N ILE A 124 -10.13 -8.04 5.78
CA ILE A 124 -10.77 -6.92 5.09
C ILE A 124 -11.63 -6.18 6.11
N GLU A 125 -11.39 -4.88 6.24
CA GLU A 125 -12.16 -3.99 7.08
C GLU A 125 -12.91 -2.97 6.22
N PHE A 126 -14.23 -2.88 6.40
CA PHE A 126 -15.04 -1.85 5.75
C PHE A 126 -14.99 -0.55 6.54
N VAL A 127 -14.48 0.49 5.90
CA VAL A 127 -14.32 1.83 6.49
C VAL A 127 -15.11 2.86 5.71
N ASP A 128 -15.41 3.98 6.34
CA ASP A 128 -16.14 5.07 5.68
C ASP A 128 -15.16 6.10 5.05
N SER A 129 -13.90 6.13 5.52
CA SER A 129 -12.85 6.97 4.95
C SER A 129 -11.47 6.35 5.10
N LEU A 130 -10.54 6.73 4.23
CA LEU A 130 -9.13 6.37 4.30
C LEU A 130 -8.32 7.62 4.68
N PRO A 131 -7.29 7.50 5.54
CA PRO A 131 -6.41 8.63 5.85
C PRO A 131 -5.63 9.03 4.58
N LYS A 132 -5.82 10.26 4.14
CA LYS A 132 -5.19 10.83 2.95
C LYS A 132 -4.38 12.07 3.30
N THR A 133 -3.40 12.36 2.48
CA THR A 133 -2.76 13.68 2.45
C THR A 133 -3.68 14.67 1.74
N ARG A 134 -3.44 15.97 1.91
CA ARG A 134 -4.13 17.05 1.17
C ARG A 134 -4.04 16.91 -0.37
N SER A 135 -3.09 16.13 -0.87
CA SER A 135 -2.98 15.80 -2.30
C SER A 135 -3.71 14.49 -2.69
N GLY A 136 -4.51 13.91 -1.80
CA GLY A 136 -5.30 12.71 -2.04
C GLY A 136 -4.53 11.38 -1.94
N LYS A 137 -3.26 11.39 -1.52
CA LYS A 137 -2.48 10.14 -1.36
C LYS A 137 -2.84 9.43 -0.07
N ILE A 138 -3.14 8.14 -0.14
CA ILE A 138 -3.41 7.29 1.02
C ILE A 138 -2.17 7.21 1.91
N MET A 139 -2.35 7.50 3.20
CA MET A 139 -1.29 7.43 4.21
C MET A 139 -1.25 6.03 4.86
N ARG A 140 -0.71 5.04 4.13
CA ARG A 140 -0.63 3.62 4.61
C ARG A 140 0.12 3.49 5.93
N ARG A 141 1.07 4.40 6.20
CA ARG A 141 1.76 4.47 7.49
C ARG A 141 0.79 4.69 8.65
N VAL A 142 -0.21 5.55 8.47
CA VAL A 142 -1.23 5.83 9.49
C VAL A 142 -2.13 4.61 9.70
N LEU A 143 -2.55 3.94 8.62
CA LEU A 143 -3.32 2.68 8.69
C LEU A 143 -2.54 1.61 9.44
N LYS A 144 -1.27 1.43 9.11
CA LYS A 144 -0.40 0.45 9.77
C LYS A 144 -0.20 0.74 11.27
N ALA A 145 0.05 2.00 11.61
CA ALA A 145 0.19 2.41 13.01
C ALA A 145 -1.10 2.15 13.81
N ARG A 146 -2.26 2.51 13.26
CA ARG A 146 -3.56 2.24 13.88
C ARG A 146 -3.79 0.75 14.09
N ALA A 147 -3.53 -0.08 13.08
CA ALA A 147 -3.69 -1.53 13.17
C ALA A 147 -2.77 -2.18 14.22
N LEU A 148 -1.61 -1.60 14.47
CA LEU A 148 -0.64 -2.07 15.47
C LEU A 148 -0.80 -1.40 16.84
N GLY A 149 -1.77 -0.48 17.01
CA GLY A 149 -1.93 0.29 18.25
C GLY A 149 -0.73 1.21 18.54
N GLN A 150 -0.03 1.67 17.50
CA GLN A 150 1.16 2.51 17.60
C GLN A 150 0.85 3.96 17.26
N ASP A 151 1.69 4.89 17.73
CA ASP A 151 1.62 6.29 17.31
C ASP A 151 1.95 6.41 15.81
N PRO A 152 1.05 7.02 15.00
CA PRO A 152 1.31 7.24 13.58
C PRO A 152 2.41 8.27 13.31
N GLY A 153 2.96 8.94 14.33
CA GLY A 153 3.96 9.99 14.22
C GLY A 153 3.41 11.26 13.57
N ASN A 154 4.23 11.98 12.82
CA ASN A 154 3.84 13.26 12.22
C ASN A 154 2.68 13.08 11.20
N ILE A 155 1.52 13.63 11.53
CA ILE A 155 0.28 13.61 10.70
C ILE A 155 -0.07 14.99 10.14
N SER A 156 0.86 15.95 10.14
CA SER A 156 0.61 17.34 9.69
C SER A 156 0.13 17.48 8.24
N THR A 157 0.31 16.42 7.44
CA THR A 157 -0.15 16.36 6.05
C THR A 157 -1.48 15.62 5.89
N LEU A 158 -2.05 15.10 6.98
CA LEU A 158 -3.35 14.43 6.97
C LEU A 158 -4.44 15.46 6.64
N GLU A 159 -5.35 15.10 5.78
CA GLU A 159 -6.58 15.83 5.51
C GLU A 159 -7.55 15.57 6.68
N GLU A 160 -8.13 16.64 7.22
CA GLU A 160 -9.14 16.57 8.29
C GLU A 160 -10.52 16.21 7.73
#